data_b45e47162a51f57cf9407292041783a4
#
_entry.id   b45e47162a51f57cf9407292041783a4
#
_cell.length_a   1.000
_cell.length_b   1.000
_cell.length_c   1.000
_cell.angle_alpha   90.00
_cell.angle_beta   90.00
_cell.angle_gamma   90.00
#
_symmetry.space_group_name_H-M   'P 1'
#
loop_
_entity.id
_entity.type
_entity.pdbx_description
1 polymer ?
#
loop_
_entity_poly.entity_id
_entity_poly.type
_entity_poly.pdbx_seq_one_letter_code
_entity_poly.pdbx_strand_id
1 'polypeptide(L)'
;MRLKWVATCFAIILLCGQLLAADQEQKQEVAEDKAQVLEEKAAEKGSEVPVPKAAVISPSEAQAVDPAGAAPLDDAITCMARSIYWEAKGVAGADMEAVANVVMNRLGHEGFPDTVCAVVKQGSETRSCQFSWWCDGRADQVKEDDEYALAKEIARKALNKQLTDRTHGALYFHDRTVKPAWAKKYIKTAETRKFLFYKPRGGKAQ
;
A
#
# COMPACT_ATOMS: atom_id res chain seq x y z
N MET A 1 -54.22 -1.16 13.71
CA MET A 1 -53.43 0.03 13.35
C MET A 1 -51.91 -0.08 13.61
N ARG A 2 -51.42 -1.04 14.41
CA ARG A 2 -49.99 -1.18 14.76
C ARG A 2 -49.10 -1.85 13.68
N LEU A 3 -49.68 -2.64 12.76
CA LEU A 3 -48.95 -3.41 11.75
C LEU A 3 -48.37 -2.54 10.60
N LYS A 4 -48.99 -1.42 10.26
CA LYS A 4 -48.57 -0.53 9.17
C LYS A 4 -47.29 0.29 9.49
N TRP A 5 -47.04 0.58 10.77
CA TRP A 5 -45.86 1.33 11.22
C TRP A 5 -44.57 0.53 11.20
N VAL A 6 -44.66 -0.78 11.46
CA VAL A 6 -43.48 -1.67 11.44
C VAL A 6 -42.97 -1.88 10.02
N ALA A 7 -43.85 -2.00 9.02
CA ALA A 7 -43.48 -2.18 7.62
C ALA A 7 -42.77 -0.95 7.04
N THR A 8 -43.22 0.28 7.43
CA THR A 8 -42.60 1.53 6.96
C THR A 8 -41.19 1.73 7.55
N CYS A 9 -40.94 1.40 8.81
CA CYS A 9 -39.59 1.48 9.40
C CYS A 9 -38.62 0.50 8.76
N PHE A 10 -39.04 -0.72 8.45
CA PHE A 10 -38.20 -1.71 7.76
C PHE A 10 -37.81 -1.26 6.36
N ALA A 11 -38.70 -0.66 5.58
CA ALA A 11 -38.41 -0.16 4.25
C ALA A 11 -37.42 1.03 4.25
N ILE A 12 -37.50 1.92 5.24
CA ILE A 12 -36.59 3.04 5.40
C ILE A 12 -35.18 2.56 5.77
N ILE A 13 -35.05 1.57 6.65
CA ILE A 13 -33.73 1.01 7.05
C ILE A 13 -33.05 0.32 5.87
N LEU A 14 -33.80 -0.42 5.04
CA LEU A 14 -33.27 -1.06 3.83
C LEU A 14 -32.79 -0.03 2.79
N LEU A 15 -33.53 1.04 2.57
CA LEU A 15 -33.16 2.10 1.64
C LEU A 15 -31.92 2.89 2.12
N CYS A 16 -31.80 3.19 3.42
CA CYS A 16 -30.61 3.83 3.97
C CYS A 16 -29.36 2.95 3.84
N GLY A 17 -29.48 1.64 4.06
CA GLY A 17 -28.36 0.71 3.90
C GLY A 17 -27.83 0.63 2.47
N GLN A 18 -28.72 0.65 1.47
CA GLN A 18 -28.34 0.65 0.05
C GLN A 18 -27.63 1.94 -0.38
N LEU A 19 -28.08 3.09 0.13
CA LEU A 19 -27.44 4.38 -0.17
C LEU A 19 -26.02 4.48 0.42
N LEU A 20 -25.79 3.95 1.62
CA LEU A 20 -24.46 3.92 2.24
C LEU A 20 -23.50 2.97 1.50
N ALA A 21 -23.99 1.81 1.07
CA ALA A 21 -23.20 0.88 0.29
C ALA A 21 -22.80 1.48 -1.07
N ALA A 22 -23.73 2.12 -1.77
CA ALA A 22 -23.46 2.77 -3.05
C ALA A 22 -22.43 3.93 -2.93
N ASP A 23 -22.50 4.73 -1.87
CA ASP A 23 -21.51 5.78 -1.59
C ASP A 23 -20.12 5.20 -1.31
N GLN A 24 -20.05 4.06 -0.63
CA GLN A 24 -18.80 3.35 -0.34
C GLN A 24 -18.16 2.80 -1.62
N GLU A 25 -18.94 2.11 -2.46
CA GLU A 25 -18.48 1.58 -3.75
C GLU A 25 -17.99 2.70 -4.67
N GLN A 26 -18.71 3.81 -4.76
CA GLN A 26 -18.30 4.95 -5.57
C GLN A 26 -16.98 5.57 -5.08
N LYS A 27 -16.77 5.68 -3.77
CA LYS A 27 -15.49 6.17 -3.21
C LYS A 27 -14.34 5.23 -3.49
N GLN A 28 -14.58 3.92 -3.42
CA GLN A 28 -13.59 2.91 -3.74
C GLN A 28 -13.17 3.03 -5.22
N GLU A 29 -14.10 3.01 -6.17
CA GLU A 29 -13.82 3.13 -7.60
C GLU A 29 -13.03 4.41 -7.91
N VAL A 30 -13.46 5.55 -7.38
CA VAL A 30 -12.75 6.83 -7.55
C VAL A 30 -11.34 6.79 -6.97
N ALA A 31 -11.14 6.12 -5.84
CA ALA A 31 -9.81 5.98 -5.23
C ALA A 31 -8.88 5.10 -6.06
N GLU A 32 -9.37 3.98 -6.58
CA GLU A 32 -8.63 3.05 -7.43
C GLU A 32 -8.21 3.73 -8.76
N ASP A 33 -9.13 4.43 -9.43
CA ASP A 33 -8.82 5.21 -10.65
C ASP A 33 -7.73 6.26 -10.40
N LYS A 34 -7.85 7.02 -9.30
CA LYS A 34 -6.84 8.01 -8.92
C LYS A 34 -5.50 7.35 -8.62
N ALA A 35 -5.51 6.21 -7.92
CA ALA A 35 -4.31 5.47 -7.57
C ALA A 35 -3.58 4.96 -8.80
N GLN A 36 -4.30 4.47 -9.81
CA GLN A 36 -3.73 4.08 -11.10
C GLN A 36 -3.03 5.25 -11.79
N VAL A 37 -3.68 6.41 -11.89
CA VAL A 37 -3.06 7.62 -12.46
C VAL A 37 -1.80 8.05 -11.70
N LEU A 38 -1.81 7.91 -10.38
CA LEU A 38 -0.69 8.31 -9.53
C LEU A 38 0.49 7.35 -9.63
N GLU A 39 0.25 6.03 -9.70
CA GLU A 39 1.32 5.05 -9.87
C GLU A 39 1.96 5.15 -11.27
N GLU A 40 1.17 5.31 -12.34
CA GLU A 40 1.67 5.53 -13.70
C GLU A 40 2.63 6.73 -13.73
N LYS A 41 2.22 7.87 -13.15
CA LYS A 41 3.07 9.06 -13.06
C LYS A 41 4.30 8.88 -12.17
N ALA A 42 4.20 8.06 -11.14
CA ALA A 42 5.35 7.78 -10.28
C ALA A 42 6.37 6.86 -10.98
N ALA A 43 5.89 5.92 -11.82
CA ALA A 43 6.74 5.02 -12.60
C ALA A 43 7.48 5.72 -13.75
N GLU A 44 6.94 6.82 -14.28
CA GLU A 44 7.59 7.61 -15.33
C GLU A 44 8.88 8.25 -14.78
N LYS A 45 10.04 7.84 -15.30
CA LYS A 45 11.36 8.39 -14.90
C LYS A 45 11.44 9.88 -15.21
N GLY A 46 11.72 10.68 -14.16
CA GLY A 46 11.98 12.11 -14.29
C GLY A 46 10.75 13.00 -14.26
N SER A 47 9.56 12.46 -13.96
CA SER A 47 8.35 13.26 -13.81
C SER A 47 8.40 14.05 -12.49
N GLU A 48 8.96 15.26 -12.54
CA GLU A 48 8.74 16.30 -11.50
C GLU A 48 7.35 16.93 -11.60
N VAL A 49 6.47 16.39 -12.44
CA VAL A 49 5.12 16.92 -12.65
C VAL A 49 4.34 16.85 -11.33
N PRO A 50 3.80 17.97 -10.86
CA PRO A 50 2.98 18.00 -9.67
C PRO A 50 1.76 17.09 -9.82
N VAL A 51 1.36 16.44 -8.73
CA VAL A 51 0.13 15.65 -8.70
C VAL A 51 -1.05 16.55 -9.04
N PRO A 52 -1.85 16.26 -10.09
CA PRO A 52 -3.04 17.05 -10.39
C PRO A 52 -4.01 17.03 -9.20
N LYS A 53 -4.61 18.16 -8.86
CA LYS A 53 -5.56 18.23 -7.74
C LYS A 53 -6.70 17.21 -7.86
N ALA A 54 -7.16 16.95 -9.09
CA ALA A 54 -8.21 15.96 -9.37
C ALA A 54 -7.79 14.51 -9.10
N ALA A 55 -6.48 14.20 -9.13
CA ALA A 55 -5.94 12.86 -8.87
C ALA A 55 -5.54 12.67 -7.39
N VAL A 56 -5.69 13.66 -6.53
CA VAL A 56 -5.39 13.51 -5.10
C VAL A 56 -6.43 12.63 -4.43
N ILE A 57 -5.97 11.54 -3.83
CA ILE A 57 -6.81 10.61 -3.06
C ILE A 57 -7.08 11.23 -1.68
N SER A 58 -8.35 11.37 -1.31
CA SER A 58 -8.76 11.82 0.02
C SER A 58 -8.68 10.69 1.07
N PRO A 59 -8.62 11.02 2.38
CA PRO A 59 -8.65 9.99 3.42
C PRO A 59 -9.87 9.07 3.35
N SER A 60 -11.06 9.61 3.08
CA SER A 60 -12.30 8.81 2.98
C SER A 60 -12.31 7.86 1.77
N GLU A 61 -11.75 8.27 0.64
CA GLU A 61 -11.58 7.43 -0.54
C GLU A 61 -10.62 6.27 -0.25
N ALA A 62 -9.44 6.55 0.34
CA ALA A 62 -8.49 5.51 0.68
C ALA A 62 -9.05 4.50 1.69
N GLN A 63 -9.84 4.94 2.67
CA GLN A 63 -10.46 4.04 3.64
C GLN A 63 -11.58 3.20 3.03
N ALA A 64 -12.19 3.64 1.92
CA ALA A 64 -13.22 2.89 1.20
C ALA A 64 -12.65 1.67 0.46
N VAL A 65 -11.37 1.71 0.07
CA VAL A 65 -10.70 0.60 -0.62
C VAL A 65 -10.44 -0.56 0.34
N ASP A 66 -10.74 -1.79 -0.09
CA ASP A 66 -10.54 -3.02 0.69
C ASP A 66 -11.00 -2.91 2.16
N PRO A 67 -12.27 -2.63 2.43
CA PRO A 67 -12.73 -2.35 3.79
C PRO A 67 -12.64 -3.58 4.72
N ALA A 68 -12.72 -4.79 4.17
CA ALA A 68 -12.62 -6.04 4.91
C ALA A 68 -11.19 -6.61 4.99
N GLY A 69 -10.21 -5.94 4.38
CA GLY A 69 -8.84 -6.44 4.34
C GLY A 69 -8.69 -7.81 3.65
N ALA A 70 -9.54 -8.11 2.65
CA ALA A 70 -9.61 -9.42 1.97
C ALA A 70 -9.80 -9.30 0.46
N ALA A 71 -9.81 -8.09 -0.11
CA ALA A 71 -9.95 -7.87 -1.54
C ALA A 71 -8.78 -8.48 -2.33
N PRO A 72 -8.95 -8.75 -3.63
CA PRO A 72 -7.85 -9.10 -4.53
C PRO A 72 -6.75 -8.03 -4.50
N LEU A 73 -5.51 -8.46 -4.77
CA LEU A 73 -4.36 -7.54 -4.88
C LEU A 73 -4.23 -7.06 -6.34
N ASP A 74 -5.10 -6.17 -6.77
CA ASP A 74 -5.20 -5.68 -8.13
C ASP A 74 -5.23 -4.15 -8.26
N ASP A 75 -5.34 -3.41 -7.15
CA ASP A 75 -5.19 -1.97 -7.09
C ASP A 75 -4.00 -1.52 -6.23
N ALA A 76 -3.47 -0.33 -6.52
CA ALA A 76 -2.24 0.17 -5.89
C ALA A 76 -2.40 0.45 -4.38
N ILE A 77 -3.58 0.87 -3.92
CA ILE A 77 -3.84 1.16 -2.49
C ILE A 77 -3.84 -0.14 -1.70
N THR A 78 -4.60 -1.15 -2.15
CA THR A 78 -4.67 -2.47 -1.51
C THR A 78 -3.30 -3.13 -1.48
N CYS A 79 -2.58 -3.19 -2.60
CA CYS A 79 -1.26 -3.80 -2.67
C CYS A 79 -0.27 -3.13 -1.73
N MET A 80 -0.20 -1.80 -1.71
CA MET A 80 0.70 -1.07 -0.83
C MET A 80 0.30 -1.19 0.64
N ALA A 81 -0.98 -1.00 0.97
CA ALA A 81 -1.47 -1.06 2.34
C ALA A 81 -1.27 -2.45 2.96
N ARG A 82 -1.52 -3.53 2.20
CA ARG A 82 -1.26 -4.92 2.64
C ARG A 82 0.22 -5.14 2.90
N SER A 83 1.12 -4.62 2.04
CA SER A 83 2.56 -4.73 2.26
C SER A 83 3.01 -3.97 3.51
N ILE A 84 2.55 -2.74 3.70
CA ILE A 84 2.84 -1.96 4.91
C ILE A 84 2.35 -2.70 6.16
N TYR A 85 1.11 -3.20 6.13
CA TYR A 85 0.50 -3.91 7.23
C TYR A 85 1.30 -5.17 7.60
N TRP A 86 1.55 -6.08 6.65
CA TRP A 86 2.20 -7.34 6.95
C TRP A 86 3.68 -7.22 7.32
N GLU A 87 4.40 -6.27 6.74
CA GLU A 87 5.81 -6.03 7.06
C GLU A 87 6.00 -5.28 8.39
N ALA A 88 5.11 -4.34 8.71
CA ALA A 88 5.37 -3.37 9.76
C ALA A 88 4.22 -3.16 10.77
N LYS A 89 3.20 -4.00 10.81
CA LYS A 89 2.18 -3.91 11.86
C LYS A 89 2.78 -4.09 13.26
N GLY A 90 2.23 -3.38 14.23
CA GLY A 90 2.69 -3.43 15.62
C GLY A 90 3.99 -2.69 15.90
N VAL A 91 4.52 -1.94 14.93
CA VAL A 91 5.70 -1.07 15.12
C VAL A 91 5.37 0.40 14.87
N ALA A 92 6.35 1.28 15.06
CA ALA A 92 6.15 2.72 14.92
C ALA A 92 5.77 3.11 13.48
N GLY A 93 4.96 4.16 13.31
CA GLY A 93 4.55 4.67 12.01
C GLY A 93 5.71 5.00 11.07
N ALA A 94 6.88 5.38 11.62
CA ALA A 94 8.09 5.61 10.83
C ALA A 94 8.61 4.34 10.11
N ASP A 95 8.46 3.16 10.72
CA ASP A 95 8.79 1.88 10.08
C ASP A 95 7.81 1.56 8.96
N MET A 96 6.52 1.83 9.15
CA MET A 96 5.47 1.66 8.14
C MET A 96 5.68 2.61 6.94
N GLU A 97 5.98 3.90 7.20
CA GLU A 97 6.31 4.87 6.15
C GLU A 97 7.56 4.46 5.36
N ALA A 98 8.57 3.91 6.02
CA ALA A 98 9.78 3.45 5.37
C ALA A 98 9.54 2.25 4.43
N VAL A 99 8.63 1.33 4.77
CA VAL A 99 8.21 0.24 3.86
C VAL A 99 7.53 0.84 2.62
N ALA A 100 6.61 1.80 2.79
CA ALA A 100 5.98 2.51 1.66
C ALA A 100 7.01 3.21 0.77
N ASN A 101 8.03 3.87 1.37
CA ASN A 101 9.10 4.50 0.61
C ASN A 101 9.85 3.48 -0.28
N VAL A 102 10.16 2.28 0.23
CA VAL A 102 10.82 1.24 -0.58
C VAL A 102 9.96 0.80 -1.75
N VAL A 103 8.64 0.63 -1.56
CA VAL A 103 7.72 0.31 -2.67
C VAL A 103 7.76 1.41 -3.73
N MET A 104 7.64 2.68 -3.33
CA MET A 104 7.68 3.82 -4.25
C MET A 104 9.05 3.99 -4.94
N ASN A 105 10.15 3.73 -4.23
CA ASN A 105 11.50 3.80 -4.80
C ASN A 105 11.76 2.71 -5.85
N ARG A 106 11.11 1.56 -5.72
CA ARG A 106 11.17 0.47 -6.72
C ARG A 106 10.34 0.75 -7.95
N LEU A 107 9.22 1.45 -7.78
CA LEU A 107 8.25 1.69 -8.85
C LEU A 107 8.92 2.42 -10.02
N GLY A 108 8.96 1.76 -11.20
CA GLY A 108 9.62 2.27 -12.40
C GLY A 108 11.15 2.38 -12.33
N HIS A 109 11.79 1.93 -11.24
CA HIS A 109 13.25 1.86 -11.16
C HIS A 109 13.79 0.71 -12.02
N GLU A 110 14.95 0.89 -12.65
CA GLU A 110 15.58 -0.16 -13.48
C GLU A 110 15.72 -1.47 -12.72
N GLY A 111 15.14 -2.55 -13.27
CA GLY A 111 15.10 -3.89 -12.65
C GLY A 111 13.91 -4.14 -11.73
N PHE A 112 12.98 -3.20 -11.60
CA PHE A 112 11.73 -3.36 -10.89
C PHE A 112 10.52 -3.10 -11.81
N PRO A 113 9.34 -3.65 -11.47
CA PRO A 113 8.11 -3.39 -12.20
C PRO A 113 7.66 -1.91 -12.13
N ASP A 114 6.72 -1.56 -13.01
CA ASP A 114 6.13 -0.24 -13.16
C ASP A 114 4.75 -0.07 -12.51
N THR A 115 4.25 -1.09 -11.81
CA THR A 115 3.03 -1.01 -10.99
C THR A 115 3.30 -1.44 -9.55
N VAL A 116 2.57 -0.83 -8.61
CA VAL A 116 2.70 -1.14 -7.17
C VAL A 116 2.44 -2.61 -6.89
N CYS A 117 1.38 -3.17 -7.48
CA CYS A 117 1.04 -4.57 -7.28
C CYS A 117 2.10 -5.52 -7.85
N ALA A 118 2.70 -5.20 -8.98
CA ALA A 118 3.77 -5.99 -9.55
C ALA A 118 5.08 -5.90 -8.71
N VAL A 119 5.39 -4.72 -8.15
CA VAL A 119 6.49 -4.55 -7.19
C VAL A 119 6.27 -5.43 -5.95
N VAL A 120 5.04 -5.46 -5.42
CA VAL A 120 4.69 -6.26 -4.23
C VAL A 120 4.76 -7.74 -4.51
N LYS A 121 4.29 -8.18 -5.68
CA LYS A 121 4.24 -9.59 -6.07
C LYS A 121 5.55 -10.12 -6.67
N GLN A 122 6.56 -9.28 -6.84
CA GLN A 122 7.82 -9.66 -7.49
C GLN A 122 8.50 -10.83 -6.79
N GLY A 123 8.94 -11.82 -7.57
CA GLY A 123 9.63 -13.02 -7.10
C GLY A 123 8.69 -14.19 -6.81
N SER A 124 7.38 -14.05 -6.99
CA SER A 124 6.40 -15.13 -6.79
C SER A 124 6.64 -16.30 -7.74
N GLU A 125 7.08 -16.04 -8.95
CA GLU A 125 7.41 -17.02 -9.98
C GLU A 125 8.60 -17.91 -9.62
N THR A 126 9.52 -17.44 -8.78
CA THR A 126 10.71 -18.16 -8.31
C THR A 126 10.59 -18.65 -6.86
N ARG A 127 9.48 -18.38 -6.19
CA ARG A 127 9.27 -18.58 -4.75
C ARG A 127 10.29 -17.83 -3.86
N SER A 128 10.88 -16.76 -4.42
CA SER A 128 11.81 -15.88 -3.71
C SER A 128 11.21 -14.47 -3.66
N CYS A 129 10.05 -14.34 -3.00
CA CYS A 129 9.30 -13.12 -2.95
C CYS A 129 10.05 -12.00 -2.25
N GLN A 130 9.97 -10.80 -2.83
CA GLN A 130 10.53 -9.59 -2.25
C GLN A 130 9.80 -9.19 -0.97
N PHE A 131 8.48 -9.44 -0.92
CA PHE A 131 7.65 -9.32 0.28
C PHE A 131 7.22 -10.74 0.69
N SER A 132 7.77 -11.25 1.81
CA SER A 132 7.64 -12.65 2.19
C SER A 132 6.21 -13.08 2.48
N TRP A 133 5.37 -12.18 2.98
CA TRP A 133 3.98 -12.46 3.31
C TRP A 133 3.16 -12.95 2.11
N TRP A 134 3.43 -12.45 0.90
CA TRP A 134 2.74 -12.82 -0.32
C TRP A 134 2.97 -14.27 -0.76
N CYS A 135 4.09 -14.88 -0.36
CA CYS A 135 4.52 -16.21 -0.80
C CYS A 135 4.64 -17.26 0.32
N ASP A 136 4.35 -16.91 1.56
CA ASP A 136 4.56 -17.81 2.69
C ASP A 136 3.48 -18.89 2.83
N GLY A 137 2.44 -18.84 1.98
CA GLY A 137 1.33 -19.78 1.94
C GLY A 137 0.33 -19.64 3.10
N ARG A 138 0.42 -18.57 3.86
CA ARG A 138 -0.54 -18.22 4.92
C ARG A 138 -1.69 -17.40 4.36
N ALA A 139 -2.75 -17.28 5.13
CA ALA A 139 -3.86 -16.41 4.78
C ALA A 139 -3.46 -14.94 4.93
N ASP A 140 -3.65 -14.15 3.86
CA ASP A 140 -3.24 -12.75 3.78
C ASP A 140 -4.35 -11.77 4.20
N GLN A 141 -5.45 -12.29 4.72
CA GLN A 141 -6.53 -11.45 5.23
C GLN A 141 -6.07 -10.65 6.45
N VAL A 142 -6.40 -9.37 6.48
CA VAL A 142 -6.16 -8.47 7.62
C VAL A 142 -6.94 -8.94 8.84
N LYS A 143 -6.39 -8.71 10.01
CA LYS A 143 -6.98 -9.10 11.32
C LYS A 143 -7.14 -7.91 12.26
N GLU A 144 -6.30 -6.89 12.13
CA GLU A 144 -6.29 -5.72 12.99
C GLU A 144 -6.71 -4.48 12.18
N ASP A 145 -7.98 -4.08 12.32
CA ASP A 145 -8.60 -3.01 11.51
C ASP A 145 -7.90 -1.65 11.69
N ASP A 146 -7.52 -1.27 12.91
CA ASP A 146 -6.86 0.00 13.18
C ASP A 146 -5.47 0.08 12.53
N GLU A 147 -4.70 -1.00 12.59
CA GLU A 147 -3.38 -1.11 11.96
C GLU A 147 -3.51 -1.04 10.43
N TYR A 148 -4.56 -1.65 9.87
CA TYR A 148 -4.81 -1.61 8.45
C TYR A 148 -5.32 -0.23 7.98
N ALA A 149 -6.16 0.43 8.78
CA ALA A 149 -6.59 1.80 8.50
C ALA A 149 -5.38 2.76 8.46
N LEU A 150 -4.42 2.61 9.38
CA LEU A 150 -3.17 3.35 9.35
C LEU A 150 -2.32 3.01 8.12
N ALA A 151 -2.22 1.74 7.74
CA ALA A 151 -1.50 1.31 6.54
C ALA A 151 -2.10 1.92 5.26
N LYS A 152 -3.44 1.98 5.14
CA LYS A 152 -4.15 2.64 4.02
C LYS A 152 -3.88 4.15 3.99
N GLU A 153 -3.86 4.82 5.13
CA GLU A 153 -3.53 6.25 5.20
C GLU A 153 -2.06 6.52 4.76
N ILE A 154 -1.12 5.66 5.12
CA ILE A 154 0.27 5.75 4.68
C ILE A 154 0.38 5.47 3.18
N ALA A 155 -0.31 4.45 2.66
CA ALA A 155 -0.37 4.16 1.22
C ALA A 155 -0.91 5.36 0.42
N ARG A 156 -2.00 5.97 0.88
CA ARG A 156 -2.56 7.20 0.32
C ARG A 156 -1.55 8.33 0.26
N LYS A 157 -0.84 8.58 1.37
CA LYS A 157 0.19 9.63 1.43
C LYS A 157 1.35 9.35 0.49
N ALA A 158 1.76 8.09 0.37
CA ALA A 158 2.83 7.68 -0.54
C ALA A 158 2.44 7.96 -2.01
N LEU A 159 1.27 7.49 -2.44
CA LEU A 159 0.75 7.71 -3.79
C LEU A 159 0.55 9.21 -4.10
N ASN A 160 0.03 9.98 -3.15
CA ASN A 160 -0.13 11.43 -3.27
C ASN A 160 1.21 12.21 -3.22
N LYS A 161 2.37 11.54 -3.11
CA LYS A 161 3.70 12.16 -2.93
C LYS A 161 3.77 13.07 -1.68
N GLN A 162 3.07 12.70 -0.61
CA GLN A 162 3.00 13.43 0.66
C GLN A 162 3.92 12.84 1.75
N LEU A 163 4.64 11.75 1.46
CA LEU A 163 5.64 11.19 2.34
C LEU A 163 7.03 11.67 1.98
N THR A 164 7.80 12.04 3.00
CA THR A 164 9.25 12.22 2.85
C THR A 164 9.92 10.84 2.74
N ASP A 165 10.84 10.66 1.80
CA ASP A 165 11.62 9.43 1.72
C ASP A 165 12.63 9.35 2.89
N ARG A 166 12.28 8.58 3.91
CA ARG A 166 13.10 8.33 5.10
C ARG A 166 14.21 7.30 4.84
N THR A 167 14.18 6.66 3.67
CA THR A 167 15.09 5.57 3.33
C THR A 167 16.26 6.02 2.44
N HIS A 168 16.22 7.26 1.97
CA HIS A 168 17.23 7.85 1.07
C HIS A 168 17.45 7.03 -0.21
N GLY A 169 16.34 6.66 -0.85
CA GLY A 169 16.34 5.91 -2.11
C GLY A 169 16.66 4.43 -1.94
N ALA A 170 16.36 3.83 -0.78
CA ALA A 170 16.56 2.41 -0.58
C ALA A 170 15.63 1.58 -1.47
N LEU A 171 16.20 0.50 -2.00
CA LEU A 171 15.48 -0.49 -2.81
C LEU A 171 15.33 -1.83 -2.08
N TYR A 172 16.10 -2.04 -1.00
CA TYR A 172 16.11 -3.27 -0.21
C TYR A 172 16.10 -2.95 1.28
N PHE A 173 15.46 -3.83 2.04
CA PHE A 173 15.49 -3.76 3.49
C PHE A 173 15.45 -5.15 4.11
N HIS A 174 15.82 -5.25 5.36
CA HIS A 174 15.62 -6.45 6.16
C HIS A 174 15.41 -6.07 7.64
N ASP A 175 14.79 -6.97 8.38
CA ASP A 175 14.67 -6.85 9.83
C ASP A 175 16.06 -6.84 10.50
N ARG A 176 16.26 -6.01 11.51
CA ARG A 176 17.55 -5.85 12.21
C ARG A 176 18.04 -7.14 12.89
N THR A 177 17.14 -8.08 13.15
CA THR A 177 17.45 -9.37 13.77
C THR A 177 18.11 -10.36 12.80
N VAL A 178 17.99 -10.15 11.49
CA VAL A 178 18.59 -11.01 10.46
C VAL A 178 19.83 -10.34 9.84
N LYS A 179 20.71 -11.17 9.26
CA LYS A 179 21.96 -10.70 8.63
C LYS A 179 22.13 -11.36 7.25
N PRO A 180 21.36 -10.92 6.24
CA PRO A 180 21.42 -11.53 4.91
C PRO A 180 22.77 -11.25 4.26
N ALA A 181 23.32 -12.25 3.55
CA ALA A 181 24.65 -12.16 2.94
C ALA A 181 24.77 -11.01 1.92
N TRP A 182 23.67 -10.70 1.22
CA TRP A 182 23.61 -9.61 0.24
C TRP A 182 23.83 -8.23 0.87
N ALA A 183 23.44 -8.01 2.12
CA ALA A 183 23.55 -6.70 2.79
C ALA A 183 24.99 -6.17 2.82
N LYS A 184 26.00 -7.06 2.88
CA LYS A 184 27.41 -6.67 2.83
C LYS A 184 27.87 -6.10 1.49
N LYS A 185 27.13 -6.42 0.41
CA LYS A 185 27.44 -5.96 -0.96
C LYS A 185 26.80 -4.61 -1.27
N TYR A 186 25.83 -4.18 -0.48
CA TYR A 186 25.02 -2.98 -0.72
C TYR A 186 25.45 -1.82 0.19
N ILE A 187 24.98 -0.62 -0.12
CA ILE A 187 25.18 0.58 0.69
C ILE A 187 24.01 0.69 1.64
N LYS A 188 24.25 0.69 2.95
CA LYS A 188 23.21 1.04 3.94
C LYS A 188 22.91 2.53 3.81
N THR A 189 21.64 2.88 3.59
CA THR A 189 21.17 4.24 3.38
C THR A 189 20.47 4.84 4.59
N ALA A 190 19.75 4.00 5.34
CA ALA A 190 18.97 4.41 6.50
C ALA A 190 18.77 3.24 7.47
N GLU A 191 18.25 3.57 8.64
CA GLU A 191 17.76 2.60 9.61
C GLU A 191 16.58 3.17 10.40
N THR A 192 15.66 2.30 10.78
CA THR A 192 14.55 2.58 11.67
C THR A 192 14.64 1.68 12.91
N ARG A 193 13.62 1.70 13.76
CA ARG A 193 13.58 0.83 14.94
C ARG A 193 13.63 -0.66 14.57
N LYS A 194 12.92 -1.06 13.49
CA LYS A 194 12.78 -2.47 13.05
C LYS A 194 13.72 -2.82 11.91
N PHE A 195 13.98 -1.92 10.94
CA PHE A 195 14.59 -2.25 9.68
C PHE A 195 15.92 -1.55 9.42
N LEU A 196 16.75 -2.19 8.56
CA LEU A 196 17.92 -1.61 7.92
C LEU A 196 17.68 -1.53 6.41
N PHE A 197 17.99 -0.39 5.81
CA PHE A 197 17.67 -0.04 4.42
C PHE A 197 18.93 0.08 3.57
N TYR A 198 18.83 -0.35 2.30
CA TYR A 198 19.99 -0.48 1.42
C TYR A 198 19.68 -0.14 -0.03
N LYS A 199 20.71 0.29 -0.77
CA LYS A 199 20.69 0.40 -2.23
C LYS A 199 21.94 -0.26 -2.84
N PRO A 200 21.87 -0.73 -4.11
CA PRO A 200 23.02 -1.33 -4.80
C PRO A 200 24.15 -0.30 -4.99
N ARG A 201 25.40 -0.79 -5.03
CA ARG A 201 26.54 0.03 -5.47
C ARG A 201 26.40 0.21 -6.99
N GLY A 202 26.31 1.47 -7.47
CA GLY A 202 26.15 1.77 -8.89
C GLY A 202 24.70 1.88 -9.38
N GLY A 203 23.72 1.82 -8.49
CA GLY A 203 22.33 2.21 -8.80
C GLY A 203 21.48 1.19 -9.57
N LYS A 204 22.03 0.03 -9.97
CA LYS A 204 21.27 -1.02 -10.67
C LYS A 204 20.79 -2.10 -9.70
N ALA A 205 19.52 -2.50 -9.81
CA ALA A 205 18.98 -3.68 -9.16
C ALA A 205 19.68 -4.93 -9.73
N GLN A 206 19.93 -5.92 -8.88
CA GLN A 206 20.48 -7.24 -9.27
C GLN A 206 19.40 -8.29 -9.07
#